data_3d388416eeeeeea2a800b2c3c5483b7d
#
_entry.id   3d388416eeeeeea2a800b2c3c5483b7d
#
_cell.length_a   1.000
_cell.length_b   1.000
_cell.length_c   1.000
_cell.angle_alpha   90.00
_cell.angle_beta   90.00
_cell.angle_gamma   90.00
#
_symmetry.space_group_name_H-M   'P 1'
#
loop_
_entity.id
_entity.type
_entity.pdbx_description
1 polymer ?
#
loop_
_entity_poly.entity_id
_entity_poly.type
_entity_poly.pdbx_seq_one_letter_code
_entity_poly.pdbx_strand_id
1 'polypeptide(L)'
;WRIGFCRTGAYAGRVCIPSFDEGGNLSYFIARTYKNDFPKYKNPPVDRNVVFNELYIDWQEPVILVEGVFDAIVAGNALPLLGSTLSERSQVFKRIIEECPTVYMALDADAAKKEMRIIKLLLQYDLKVYKVSTSGYDDVGSMTKGEFLKRKEGAALIDQTNYLYQCLSL
;
A
#
# COMPACT_ATOMS: atom_id res chain seq x y z
N TRP A 1 11.81 -4.11 -8.62
CA TRP A 1 11.31 -2.71 -8.51
C TRP A 1 11.88 -1.78 -9.59
N ARG A 2 12.93 -2.15 -10.33
CA ARG A 2 13.56 -1.33 -11.40
C ARG A 2 13.76 0.14 -11.02
N ILE A 3 14.22 0.38 -9.78
CA ILE A 3 14.43 1.72 -9.22
C ILE A 3 15.55 2.43 -10.01
N GLY A 4 15.27 3.68 -10.40
CA GLY A 4 16.20 4.52 -11.12
C GLY A 4 16.50 5.84 -10.41
N PHE A 5 17.47 6.58 -10.94
CA PHE A 5 17.83 7.89 -10.46
C PHE A 5 17.83 8.90 -11.63
N CYS A 6 17.09 10.00 -11.46
CA CYS A 6 17.03 11.04 -12.48
C CYS A 6 18.12 12.11 -12.23
N ARG A 7 19.03 12.27 -13.19
CA ARG A 7 20.15 13.23 -13.10
C ARG A 7 19.83 14.60 -13.67
N THR A 8 18.94 14.68 -14.65
CA THR A 8 18.63 15.90 -15.41
C THR A 8 17.12 16.06 -15.61
N GLY A 9 16.67 17.22 -16.09
CA GLY A 9 15.28 17.49 -16.41
C GLY A 9 14.39 17.70 -15.20
N ALA A 10 13.08 17.60 -15.43
CA ALA A 10 12.04 17.96 -14.44
C ALA A 10 12.09 17.15 -13.13
N TYR A 11 12.69 15.97 -13.13
CA TYR A 11 12.80 15.06 -12.00
C TYR A 11 14.24 14.93 -11.48
N ALA A 12 15.14 15.83 -11.87
CA ALA A 12 16.53 15.81 -11.43
C ALA A 12 16.63 15.77 -9.89
N GLY A 13 17.59 14.98 -9.39
CA GLY A 13 17.81 14.81 -7.96
C GLY A 13 16.76 13.93 -7.25
N ARG A 14 16.08 13.05 -8.00
CA ARG A 14 15.04 12.17 -7.46
C ARG A 14 15.31 10.71 -7.78
N VAL A 15 14.97 9.87 -6.81
CA VAL A 15 14.82 8.43 -7.01
C VAL A 15 13.46 8.21 -7.65
N CYS A 16 13.44 7.50 -8.79
CA CYS A 16 12.23 7.18 -9.53
C CYS A 16 11.93 5.69 -9.40
N ILE A 17 10.72 5.37 -8.97
CA ILE A 17 10.22 4.00 -8.84
C ILE A 17 9.10 3.83 -9.85
N PRO A 18 9.32 3.12 -10.97
CA PRO A 18 8.29 2.89 -11.98
C PRO A 18 7.26 1.88 -11.51
N SER A 19 6.06 2.02 -12.05
CA SER A 19 4.95 1.09 -11.93
C SER A 19 4.60 0.54 -13.30
N PHE A 20 4.43 -0.75 -13.39
CA PHE A 20 4.03 -1.43 -14.62
C PHE A 20 2.66 -2.07 -14.43
N ASP A 21 1.81 -1.94 -15.46
CA ASP A 21 0.52 -2.64 -15.53
C ASP A 21 0.72 -4.15 -15.80
N GLU A 22 -0.34 -4.92 -15.80
CA GLU A 22 -0.34 -6.36 -16.07
C GLU A 22 0.26 -6.70 -17.44
N GLY A 23 0.10 -5.82 -18.44
CA GLY A 23 0.67 -5.95 -19.77
C GLY A 23 2.15 -5.58 -19.87
N GLY A 24 2.79 -5.14 -18.76
CA GLY A 24 4.18 -4.71 -18.71
C GLY A 24 4.43 -3.28 -19.21
N ASN A 25 3.39 -2.49 -19.45
CA ASN A 25 3.53 -1.09 -19.85
C ASN A 25 3.72 -0.19 -18.62
N LEU A 26 4.49 0.89 -18.78
CA LEU A 26 4.65 1.89 -17.73
C LEU A 26 3.31 2.59 -17.46
N SER A 27 2.70 2.32 -16.30
CA SER A 27 1.41 2.89 -15.90
C SER A 27 1.54 4.15 -15.04
N TYR A 28 2.56 4.19 -14.17
CA TYR A 28 2.81 5.30 -13.26
C TYR A 28 4.29 5.32 -12.81
N PHE A 29 4.68 6.30 -12.03
CA PHE A 29 5.92 6.28 -11.25
C PHE A 29 5.84 7.20 -10.04
N ILE A 30 6.63 6.91 -9.02
CA ILE A 30 6.88 7.79 -7.90
C ILE A 30 8.28 8.40 -8.05
N ALA A 31 8.39 9.71 -7.87
CA ALA A 31 9.68 10.39 -7.86
C ALA A 31 9.87 11.13 -6.52
N ARG A 32 10.75 10.59 -5.67
CA ARG A 32 11.05 11.13 -4.33
C ARG A 32 12.44 11.77 -4.31
N THR A 33 12.55 12.98 -3.77
CA THR A 33 13.86 13.59 -3.55
C THR A 33 14.61 12.82 -2.46
N TYR A 34 15.92 12.67 -2.63
CA TYR A 34 16.83 12.16 -1.60
C TYR A 34 17.52 13.30 -0.84
N LYS A 35 17.24 14.54 -1.24
CA LYS A 35 17.67 15.77 -0.57
C LYS A 35 16.53 16.32 0.29
N ASN A 36 16.83 17.34 1.09
CA ASN A 36 15.78 18.09 1.83
C ASN A 36 15.04 19.12 0.95
N ASP A 37 14.89 18.81 -0.35
CA ASP A 37 14.20 19.68 -1.30
C ASP A 37 12.66 19.50 -1.21
N PHE A 38 11.93 20.56 -1.44
CA PHE A 38 10.48 20.55 -1.55
C PHE A 38 10.04 20.67 -3.01
N PRO A 39 9.00 19.97 -3.46
CA PRO A 39 8.21 18.98 -2.70
C PRO A 39 8.96 17.63 -2.55
N LYS A 40 8.72 16.95 -1.42
CA LYS A 40 9.30 15.62 -1.15
C LYS A 40 9.01 14.61 -2.26
N TYR A 41 7.78 14.63 -2.79
CA TYR A 41 7.34 13.84 -3.94
C TYR A 41 6.97 14.74 -5.12
N LYS A 42 7.41 14.34 -6.32
CA LYS A 42 7.00 14.96 -7.59
C LYS A 42 6.61 13.84 -8.54
N ASN A 43 5.32 13.53 -8.58
CA ASN A 43 4.79 12.45 -9.38
C ASN A 43 4.37 12.95 -10.78
N PRO A 44 4.13 12.06 -11.76
CA PRO A 44 3.66 12.46 -13.08
C PRO A 44 2.25 13.10 -12.97
N PRO A 45 1.93 14.07 -13.85
CA PRO A 45 0.63 14.73 -13.85
C PRO A 45 -0.44 13.88 -14.57
N VAL A 46 -0.59 12.62 -14.16
CA VAL A 46 -1.58 11.66 -14.68
C VAL A 46 -2.39 11.10 -13.52
N ASP A 47 -3.49 10.44 -13.83
CA ASP A 47 -4.31 9.81 -12.81
C ASP A 47 -3.49 8.78 -12.03
N ARG A 48 -3.57 8.84 -10.71
CA ARG A 48 -2.94 7.89 -9.78
C ARG A 48 -3.84 6.72 -9.39
N ASN A 49 -5.03 6.63 -9.99
CA ASN A 49 -5.94 5.51 -9.79
C ASN A 49 -5.45 4.29 -10.59
N VAL A 50 -4.34 3.73 -10.18
CA VAL A 50 -3.68 2.57 -10.77
C VAL A 50 -3.45 1.50 -9.73
N VAL A 51 -3.31 0.25 -10.13
CA VAL A 51 -2.70 -0.79 -9.31
C VAL A 51 -1.20 -0.64 -9.48
N PHE A 52 -0.53 -0.13 -8.44
CA PHE A 52 0.89 0.16 -8.53
C PHE A 52 1.70 -1.13 -8.62
N ASN A 53 2.49 -1.25 -9.70
CA ASN A 53 3.36 -2.39 -9.97
C ASN A 53 2.61 -3.73 -10.13
N GLU A 54 1.42 -3.69 -10.72
CA GLU A 54 0.50 -4.81 -10.90
C GLU A 54 1.17 -6.03 -11.53
N LEU A 55 2.06 -5.81 -12.51
CA LEU A 55 2.87 -6.87 -13.17
C LEU A 55 3.56 -7.82 -12.18
N TYR A 56 3.86 -7.36 -10.98
CA TYR A 56 4.62 -8.11 -9.96
C TYR A 56 3.78 -8.53 -8.76
N ILE A 57 2.46 -8.29 -8.80
CA ILE A 57 1.54 -8.75 -7.75
C ILE A 57 1.18 -10.20 -8.03
N ASP A 58 1.43 -11.04 -7.03
CA ASP A 58 0.94 -12.42 -7.02
C ASP A 58 -0.44 -12.46 -6.35
N TRP A 59 -1.48 -12.57 -7.16
CA TRP A 59 -2.87 -12.60 -6.69
C TRP A 59 -3.27 -13.94 -6.07
N GLN A 60 -2.48 -15.00 -6.25
CA GLN A 60 -2.69 -16.29 -5.58
C GLN A 60 -2.21 -16.28 -4.13
N GLU A 61 -1.37 -15.30 -3.79
CA GLU A 61 -0.86 -15.08 -2.43
C GLU A 61 -1.61 -13.94 -1.74
N PRO A 62 -1.62 -13.90 -0.40
CA PRO A 62 -2.19 -12.78 0.34
C PRO A 62 -1.54 -11.45 -0.06
N VAL A 63 -2.36 -10.43 -0.31
CA VAL A 63 -1.89 -9.07 -0.61
C VAL A 63 -1.86 -8.19 0.63
N ILE A 64 -0.97 -7.21 0.64
CA ILE A 64 -0.79 -6.29 1.77
C ILE A 64 -1.14 -4.88 1.32
N LEU A 65 -2.10 -4.24 1.98
CA LEU A 65 -2.42 -2.82 1.76
C LEU A 65 -1.53 -1.95 2.65
N VAL A 66 -0.82 -1.01 2.04
CA VAL A 66 0.10 -0.08 2.70
C VAL A 66 -0.13 1.36 2.22
N GLU A 67 0.42 2.36 2.93
CA GLU A 67 0.24 3.77 2.54
C GLU A 67 1.02 4.15 1.29
N GLY A 68 2.29 3.80 1.23
CA GLY A 68 3.22 4.27 0.23
C GLY A 68 4.05 3.18 -0.46
N VAL A 69 4.78 3.58 -1.49
CA VAL A 69 5.60 2.66 -2.30
C VAL A 69 6.80 2.13 -1.50
N PHE A 70 7.36 2.92 -0.59
CA PHE A 70 8.48 2.47 0.25
C PHE A 70 8.04 1.38 1.22
N ASP A 71 6.81 1.47 1.75
CA ASP A 71 6.20 0.44 2.57
C ASP A 71 6.00 -0.85 1.77
N ALA A 72 5.53 -0.72 0.52
CA ALA A 72 5.34 -1.85 -0.38
C ALA A 72 6.65 -2.58 -0.71
N ILE A 73 7.78 -1.87 -0.79
CA ILE A 73 9.11 -2.48 -1.00
C ILE A 73 9.48 -3.39 0.17
N VAL A 74 9.19 -2.97 1.40
CA VAL A 74 9.46 -3.75 2.62
C VAL A 74 8.47 -4.89 2.76
N ALA A 75 7.18 -4.63 2.54
CA ALA A 75 6.11 -5.59 2.72
C ALA A 75 6.12 -6.73 1.68
N GLY A 76 6.55 -6.47 0.44
CA GLY A 76 6.69 -7.47 -0.62
C GLY A 76 5.49 -7.52 -1.56
N ASN A 77 4.58 -8.51 -1.43
CA ASN A 77 3.36 -8.60 -2.23
C ASN A 77 2.33 -7.56 -1.77
N ALA A 78 2.56 -6.29 -2.10
CA ALA A 78 1.87 -5.17 -1.48
C ALA A 78 1.33 -4.13 -2.48
N LEU A 79 0.17 -3.58 -2.14
CA LEU A 79 -0.59 -2.60 -2.90
C LEU A 79 -0.55 -1.26 -2.16
N PRO A 80 0.26 -0.28 -2.60
CA PRO A 80 0.31 1.03 -1.98
C PRO A 80 -0.89 1.89 -2.39
N LEU A 81 -1.50 2.58 -1.43
CA LEU A 81 -2.65 3.46 -1.65
C LEU A 81 -2.29 4.82 -2.26
N LEU A 82 -1.00 5.15 -2.37
CA LEU A 82 -0.47 6.38 -2.99
C LEU A 82 -1.08 7.68 -2.42
N GLY A 83 -1.36 7.72 -1.11
CA GLY A 83 -1.99 8.86 -0.45
C GLY A 83 -3.50 9.00 -0.72
N SER A 84 -4.13 7.99 -1.33
CA SER A 84 -5.59 7.93 -1.52
C SER A 84 -6.26 7.04 -0.48
N THR A 85 -7.58 7.05 -0.45
CA THR A 85 -8.39 6.09 0.31
C THR A 85 -8.90 5.02 -0.65
N LEU A 86 -8.91 3.75 -0.21
CA LEU A 86 -9.54 2.68 -0.98
C LEU A 86 -11.04 2.93 -1.06
N SER A 87 -11.61 2.83 -2.25
CA SER A 87 -13.04 2.97 -2.52
C SER A 87 -13.44 2.03 -3.66
N GLU A 88 -14.72 1.77 -3.82
CA GLU A 88 -15.26 0.96 -4.91
C GLU A 88 -14.89 1.47 -6.31
N ARG A 89 -14.52 2.75 -6.43
CA ARG A 89 -14.09 3.37 -7.70
C ARG A 89 -12.62 3.15 -8.01
N SER A 90 -11.81 2.78 -6.99
CA SER A 90 -10.36 2.59 -7.19
C SER A 90 -10.06 1.30 -7.93
N GLN A 91 -9.06 1.34 -8.82
CA GLN A 91 -8.60 0.15 -9.56
C GLN A 91 -8.10 -0.93 -8.60
N VAL A 92 -7.38 -0.55 -7.54
CA VAL A 92 -6.93 -1.47 -6.49
C VAL A 92 -8.11 -2.23 -5.87
N PHE A 93 -9.21 -1.54 -5.53
CA PHE A 93 -10.39 -2.19 -4.97
C PHE A 93 -11.01 -3.20 -5.94
N LYS A 94 -11.19 -2.80 -7.21
CA LYS A 94 -11.78 -3.67 -8.24
C LYS A 94 -10.96 -4.96 -8.41
N ARG A 95 -9.63 -4.85 -8.50
CA ARG A 95 -8.76 -6.02 -8.61
C ARG A 95 -8.81 -6.90 -7.36
N ILE A 96 -8.86 -6.33 -6.16
CA ILE A 96 -9.03 -7.10 -4.93
C ILE A 96 -10.35 -7.89 -4.95
N ILE A 97 -11.45 -7.30 -5.43
CA ILE A 97 -12.74 -7.99 -5.52
C ILE A 97 -12.73 -9.08 -6.59
N GLU A 98 -12.10 -8.82 -7.73
CA GLU A 98 -11.98 -9.80 -8.84
C GLU A 98 -11.16 -11.03 -8.44
N GLU A 99 -10.05 -10.84 -7.76
CA GLU A 99 -9.11 -11.90 -7.39
C GLU A 99 -9.41 -12.53 -6.02
N CYS A 100 -10.19 -11.85 -5.18
CA CYS A 100 -10.60 -12.28 -3.83
C CYS A 100 -9.46 -12.79 -2.93
N PRO A 101 -8.29 -12.15 -2.86
CA PRO A 101 -7.19 -12.60 -2.03
C PRO A 101 -7.47 -12.39 -0.54
N THR A 102 -6.71 -13.05 0.32
CA THR A 102 -6.61 -12.63 1.73
C THR A 102 -5.88 -11.28 1.79
N VAL A 103 -6.43 -10.31 2.52
CA VAL A 103 -5.89 -8.96 2.62
C VAL A 103 -5.27 -8.70 3.99
N TYR A 104 -4.02 -8.26 4.02
CA TYR A 104 -3.36 -7.75 5.22
C TYR A 104 -3.37 -6.22 5.19
N MET A 105 -3.87 -5.60 6.26
CA MET A 105 -3.84 -4.15 6.47
C MET A 105 -2.59 -3.77 7.26
N ALA A 106 -1.75 -2.90 6.71
CA ALA A 106 -0.53 -2.41 7.35
C ALA A 106 -0.34 -0.92 7.04
N LEU A 107 -1.29 -0.09 7.50
CA LEU A 107 -1.24 1.36 7.33
C LEU A 107 -0.42 2.01 8.47
N ASP A 108 -0.08 3.28 8.27
CA ASP A 108 0.67 4.06 9.24
C ASP A 108 -0.10 4.21 10.55
N ALA A 109 0.60 4.36 11.67
CA ALA A 109 -0.02 4.38 13.00
C ALA A 109 -1.04 5.52 13.19
N ASP A 110 -0.88 6.63 12.48
CA ASP A 110 -1.77 7.79 12.52
C ASP A 110 -2.99 7.64 11.57
N ALA A 111 -3.03 6.61 10.74
CA ALA A 111 -4.08 6.35 9.76
C ALA A 111 -5.25 5.48 10.30
N ALA A 112 -5.36 5.27 11.61
CA ALA A 112 -6.31 4.33 12.21
C ALA A 112 -7.77 4.51 11.73
N LYS A 113 -8.28 5.75 11.64
CA LYS A 113 -9.64 6.02 11.13
C LYS A 113 -9.82 5.65 9.66
N LYS A 114 -8.78 5.88 8.84
CA LYS A 114 -8.75 5.50 7.42
C LYS A 114 -8.72 3.98 7.29
N GLU A 115 -7.86 3.32 8.06
CA GLU A 115 -7.73 1.87 8.09
C GLU A 115 -9.08 1.20 8.41
N MET A 116 -9.77 1.66 9.46
CA MET A 116 -11.07 1.10 9.84
C MET A 116 -12.15 1.28 8.77
N ARG A 117 -12.12 2.39 8.02
CA ARG A 117 -13.05 2.59 6.88
C ARG A 117 -12.76 1.60 5.75
N ILE A 118 -11.49 1.33 5.46
CA ILE A 118 -11.08 0.36 4.44
C ILE A 118 -11.45 -1.05 4.88
N ILE A 119 -11.16 -1.44 6.12
CA ILE A 119 -11.55 -2.72 6.69
C ILE A 119 -13.06 -2.94 6.58
N LYS A 120 -13.87 -1.94 6.98
CA LYS A 120 -15.33 -2.00 6.82
C LYS A 120 -15.75 -2.30 5.39
N LEU A 121 -15.16 -1.58 4.43
CA LEU A 121 -15.46 -1.77 3.02
C LEU A 121 -15.12 -3.19 2.56
N LEU A 122 -13.94 -3.71 2.91
CA LEU A 122 -13.52 -5.05 2.53
C LEU A 122 -14.41 -6.15 3.16
N LEU A 123 -14.80 -5.98 4.43
CA LEU A 123 -15.71 -6.91 5.12
C LEU A 123 -17.12 -6.93 4.50
N GLN A 124 -17.59 -5.84 3.90
CA GLN A 124 -18.88 -5.80 3.19
C GLN A 124 -18.90 -6.68 1.91
N TYR A 125 -17.72 -7.04 1.40
CA TYR A 125 -17.54 -7.94 0.26
C TYR A 125 -17.00 -9.32 0.67
N ASP A 126 -17.19 -9.69 1.95
CA ASP A 126 -16.82 -10.99 2.53
C ASP A 126 -15.33 -11.35 2.39
N LEU A 127 -14.47 -10.35 2.25
CA LEU A 127 -13.02 -10.57 2.16
C LEU A 127 -12.43 -10.90 3.53
N LYS A 128 -11.46 -11.80 3.55
CA LYS A 128 -10.69 -12.16 4.73
C LYS A 128 -9.62 -11.10 4.99
N VAL A 129 -9.75 -10.36 6.09
CA VAL A 129 -8.89 -9.23 6.44
C VAL A 129 -8.12 -9.48 7.71
N TYR A 130 -6.80 -9.27 7.67
CA TYR A 130 -5.93 -9.29 8.84
C TYR A 130 -5.35 -7.90 9.08
N LYS A 131 -5.18 -7.54 10.34
CA LYS A 131 -4.52 -6.29 10.74
C LYS A 131 -3.12 -6.58 11.26
N VAL A 132 -2.11 -6.00 10.61
CA VAL A 132 -0.71 -6.03 11.04
C VAL A 132 -0.46 -4.88 11.99
N SER A 133 0.16 -5.12 13.13
CA SER A 133 0.53 -4.07 14.06
C SER A 133 1.77 -3.31 13.57
N THR A 134 1.65 -2.00 13.38
CA THR A 134 2.77 -1.08 13.07
C THR A 134 3.31 -0.37 14.33
N SER A 135 2.81 -0.73 15.53
CA SER A 135 3.21 -0.12 16.80
C SER A 135 4.72 -0.09 17.01
N GLY A 136 5.25 1.07 17.43
CA GLY A 136 6.69 1.29 17.63
C GLY A 136 7.46 1.67 16.37
N TYR A 137 6.78 1.81 15.23
CA TYR A 137 7.34 2.31 13.97
C TYR A 137 6.44 3.40 13.40
N ASP A 138 7.01 4.35 12.70
CA ASP A 138 6.25 5.42 12.02
C ASP A 138 5.45 4.86 10.86
N ASP A 139 6.08 4.00 10.05
CA ASP A 139 5.53 3.35 8.87
C ASP A 139 6.16 1.95 8.67
N VAL A 140 5.63 1.17 7.73
CA VAL A 140 6.19 -0.13 7.34
C VAL A 140 7.57 0.03 6.68
N GLY A 141 7.79 1.13 5.97
CA GLY A 141 9.06 1.43 5.28
C GLY A 141 10.24 1.63 6.23
N SER A 142 9.98 1.95 7.50
CA SER A 142 10.99 2.08 8.55
C SER A 142 11.37 0.74 9.22
N MET A 143 10.66 -0.35 8.90
CA MET A 143 10.95 -1.70 9.40
C MET A 143 12.00 -2.40 8.53
N THR A 144 12.65 -3.40 9.10
CA THR A 144 13.33 -4.42 8.29
C THR A 144 12.30 -5.40 7.74
N LYS A 145 12.62 -6.05 6.61
CA LYS A 145 11.75 -7.10 6.03
C LYS A 145 11.45 -8.24 7.03
N GLY A 146 12.44 -8.63 7.82
CA GLY A 146 12.28 -9.68 8.83
C GLY A 146 11.33 -9.28 9.96
N GLU A 147 11.41 -8.04 10.44
CA GLU A 147 10.49 -7.50 11.43
C GLU A 147 9.05 -7.44 10.87
N PHE A 148 8.88 -6.96 9.66
CA PHE A 148 7.56 -6.92 9.03
C PHE A 148 6.96 -8.32 8.88
N LEU A 149 7.71 -9.31 8.41
CA LEU A 149 7.25 -10.69 8.27
C LEU A 149 6.80 -11.29 9.61
N LYS A 150 7.58 -11.08 10.68
CA LYS A 150 7.21 -11.52 12.04
C LYS A 150 5.89 -10.91 12.50
N ARG A 151 5.65 -9.62 12.22
CA ARG A 151 4.40 -8.93 12.55
C ARG A 151 3.24 -9.43 11.71
N LYS A 152 3.47 -9.70 10.42
CA LYS A 152 2.47 -10.30 9.53
C LYS A 152 2.02 -11.67 10.03
N GLU A 153 2.95 -12.52 10.49
CA GLU A 153 2.63 -13.82 11.09
C GLU A 153 1.76 -13.71 12.35
N GLY A 154 1.97 -12.66 13.15
CA GLY A 154 1.17 -12.35 14.33
C GLY A 154 -0.06 -11.49 14.08
N ALA A 155 -0.45 -11.25 12.82
CA ALA A 155 -1.55 -10.36 12.49
C ALA A 155 -2.90 -10.89 12.97
N ALA A 156 -3.74 -10.00 13.48
CA ALA A 156 -5.07 -10.34 13.99
C ALA A 156 -6.09 -10.42 12.86
N LEU A 157 -6.84 -11.51 12.78
CA LEU A 157 -8.01 -11.61 11.90
C LEU A 157 -9.07 -10.62 12.39
N ILE A 158 -9.60 -9.81 11.47
CA ILE A 158 -10.69 -8.89 11.72
C ILE A 158 -11.97 -9.48 11.16
N ASP A 159 -12.87 -9.87 12.03
CA ASP A 159 -14.26 -10.18 11.71
C ASP A 159 -15.18 -9.00 12.08
N GLN A 160 -16.47 -9.13 11.84
CA GLN A 160 -17.44 -8.07 12.14
C GLN A 160 -17.48 -7.72 13.64
N THR A 161 -17.28 -8.70 14.53
CA THR A 161 -17.30 -8.48 15.98
C THR A 161 -16.05 -7.73 16.42
N ASN A 162 -14.87 -8.17 16.00
CA ASN A 162 -13.60 -7.49 16.28
C ASN A 162 -13.58 -6.07 15.70
N TYR A 163 -14.15 -5.88 14.52
CA TYR A 163 -14.29 -4.57 13.90
C TYR A 163 -15.06 -3.59 14.80
N LEU A 164 -16.23 -4.01 15.34
CA LEU A 164 -17.04 -3.18 16.23
C LEU A 164 -16.28 -2.80 17.51
N TYR A 165 -15.58 -3.75 18.14
CA TYR A 165 -14.76 -3.46 19.32
C TYR A 165 -13.65 -2.44 19.02
N GLN A 166 -12.97 -2.55 17.88
CA GLN A 166 -11.93 -1.59 17.51
C GLN A 166 -12.49 -0.20 17.21
N CYS A 167 -13.69 -0.09 16.64
CA CYS A 167 -14.36 1.20 16.44
C CYS A 167 -14.69 1.92 17.77
N LEU A 168 -14.98 1.18 18.84
CA LEU A 168 -15.28 1.76 20.16
C LEU A 168 -14.02 2.23 20.89
N SER A 169 -12.83 1.82 20.43
CA SER A 169 -11.54 2.13 21.03
C SER A 169 -10.79 3.29 20.34
N LEU A 170 -11.35 3.87 19.28
CA LEU A 170 -10.83 5.00 18.49
C LEU A 170 -11.53 6.32 18.85
#